data_c6c791e18dbf86dbdea2613418d67dda
#
_entry.id   c6c791e18dbf86dbdea2613418d67dda
#
_cell.length_a   1.000
_cell.length_b   1.000
_cell.length_c   1.000
_cell.angle_alpha   90.00
_cell.angle_beta   90.00
_cell.angle_gamma   90.00
#
_symmetry.space_group_name_H-M   'P 1'
#
loop_
_entity.id
_entity.type
_entity.pdbx_description
1 polymer ?
#
loop_
_entity_poly.entity_id
_entity_poly.type
_entity_poly.pdbx_seq_one_letter_code
_entity_poly.pdbx_strand_id
1 'polypeptide(L)'
;MRPMWIRKLLVGGALLALFGTHAIAQSAGTEEGKRKVKTKVAPAYPELAKRMNVAGKVKIEVIITPEGRVKSTRALGGHPLLVQACIDAVKEWKFSAAPEESTQVVEFEFSAGS
;
A
#
# COMPACT_ATOMS: atom_id res chain seq x y z
N MET A 1 -43.60 -25.75 26.41
CA MET A 1 -43.15 -25.48 26.35
C MET A 1 -42.48 -25.34 25.87
N ARG A 2 -42.40 -25.03 25.77
CA ARG A 2 -41.74 -24.72 25.51
C ARG A 2 -40.98 -24.51 24.91
N PRO A 3 -41.09 -24.52 24.99
CA PRO A 3 -40.32 -24.21 24.56
C PRO A 3 -39.76 -24.05 23.62
N MET A 4 -40.03 -23.94 23.53
CA MET A 4 -39.52 -23.71 22.91
C MET A 4 -38.99 -23.17 22.30
N TRP A 5 -39.22 -22.99 22.49
CA TRP A 5 -38.77 -22.22 22.14
C TRP A 5 -37.90 -21.83 21.85
N ILE A 6 -38.18 -21.97 22.12
CA ILE A 6 -37.27 -21.37 22.22
C ILE A 6 -36.48 -21.49 21.57
N ARG A 7 -36.67 -21.48 21.23
CA ARG A 7 -35.74 -21.30 20.71
C ARG A 7 -35.26 -20.91 19.95
N LYS A 8 -35.66 -20.49 19.81
CA LYS A 8 -35.10 -19.83 19.21
C LYS A 8 -34.33 -19.31 18.94
N LEU A 9 -34.81 -19.39 19.15
CA LEU A 9 -34.02 -18.61 19.11
C LEU A 9 -33.14 -18.62 18.74
N LEU A 10 -33.28 -18.68 18.81
CA LEU A 10 -32.22 -18.46 18.63
C LEU A 10 -31.68 -18.38 17.79
N VAL A 11 -31.96 -18.11 17.39
CA VAL A 11 -31.31 -17.79 16.78
C VAL A 11 -30.84 -17.22 16.33
N GLY A 12 -31.21 -16.91 16.26
CA GLY A 12 -30.77 -16.16 15.94
C GLY A 12 -29.84 -15.71 15.74
N GLY A 13 -29.92 -15.42 16.06
CA GLY A 13 -29.01 -14.69 16.07
C GLY A 13 -27.98 -15.07 15.42
N ALA A 14 -27.99 -15.31 15.41
CA ALA A 14 -27.00 -15.51 15.04
C ALA A 14 -26.53 -15.19 13.79
N LEU A 15 -27.01 -15.01 13.55
CA LEU A 15 -26.48 -14.61 12.83
C LEU A 15 -25.98 -13.83 12.48
N LEU A 16 -26.29 -13.43 12.70
CA LEU A 16 -25.75 -12.51 12.57
C LEU A 16 -24.75 -12.23 12.52
N ALA A 17 -25.14 -12.11 12.80
CA ALA A 17 -23.97 -11.77 13.13
C ALA A 17 -22.95 -12.06 12.18
N LEU A 18 -23.09 -12.39 11.71
CA LEU A 18 -22.20 -12.65 11.01
C LEU A 18 -21.86 -11.84 9.97
N PHE A 19 -22.33 -11.19 9.74
CA PHE A 19 -22.07 -10.41 9.06
C PHE A 19 -21.34 -9.48 9.00
N GLY A 20 -21.62 -9.02 9.05
CA GLY A 20 -21.07 -7.79 8.96
C GLY A 20 -19.63 -7.70 9.00
N THR A 21 -19.13 -8.36 9.48
CA THR A 21 -17.77 -8.31 9.75
C THR A 21 -16.88 -8.51 8.59
N HIS A 22 -17.43 -8.85 7.49
CA HIS A 22 -16.58 -9.31 6.46
C HIS A 22 -15.86 -8.25 5.67
N ALA A 23 -16.47 -7.12 5.46
CA ALA A 23 -15.81 -6.07 4.75
C ALA A 23 -14.54 -5.68 5.43
N ILE A 24 -14.57 -5.68 6.72
CA ILE A 24 -13.41 -5.33 7.48
C ILE A 24 -12.30 -6.32 7.30
N ALA A 25 -12.66 -7.56 7.22
CA ALA A 25 -11.68 -8.60 7.04
C ALA A 25 -10.95 -8.43 5.72
N GLN A 26 -11.64 -7.95 4.70
CA GLN A 26 -10.99 -7.75 3.44
C GLN A 26 -9.92 -6.70 3.50
N SER A 27 -10.17 -5.64 4.21
CA SER A 27 -9.16 -4.62 4.35
C SER A 27 -7.92 -5.17 5.00
N ALA A 28 -8.11 -5.92 6.03
CA ALA A 28 -6.98 -6.51 6.71
C ALA A 28 -6.20 -7.41 5.78
N GLY A 29 -6.88 -8.18 4.95
CA GLY A 29 -6.22 -9.04 4.02
C GLY A 29 -5.40 -8.29 3.00
N THR A 30 -5.89 -7.15 2.56
CA THR A 30 -5.18 -6.32 1.63
C THR A 30 -3.87 -5.85 2.22
N GLU A 31 -3.88 -5.52 3.49
CA GLU A 31 -2.68 -5.04 4.14
C GLU A 31 -1.65 -6.11 4.37
N GLU A 32 -2.09 -7.34 4.49
CA GLU A 32 -1.19 -8.41 4.86
C GLU A 32 -0.07 -8.67 3.88
N GLY A 33 -0.29 -8.38 2.61
CA GLY A 33 0.72 -8.66 1.61
C GLY A 33 1.81 -7.62 1.53
N LYS A 34 1.68 -6.53 2.24
CA LYS A 34 2.63 -5.46 2.14
C LYS A 34 3.75 -5.59 3.15
N ARG A 35 4.96 -5.26 2.69
CA ARG A 35 6.10 -5.19 3.58
C ARG A 35 6.13 -3.86 4.27
N LYS A 36 6.55 -3.88 5.52
CA LYS A 36 6.75 -2.63 6.23
C LYS A 36 7.99 -1.95 5.71
N VAL A 37 7.96 -0.63 5.67
CA VAL A 37 9.11 0.15 5.25
C VAL A 37 9.95 0.48 6.48
N LYS A 38 11.20 0.04 6.49
CA LYS A 38 12.10 0.31 7.60
C LYS A 38 12.82 1.62 7.41
N THR A 39 13.19 1.93 6.19
CA THR A 39 13.88 3.18 5.88
C THR A 39 13.24 3.78 4.66
N LYS A 40 12.81 5.01 4.77
CA LYS A 40 12.24 5.78 3.66
C LYS A 40 13.19 6.89 3.29
N VAL A 41 13.27 7.15 1.99
CA VAL A 41 14.01 8.30 1.46
C VAL A 41 13.02 9.11 0.64
N ALA A 42 12.88 10.39 0.97
CA ALA A 42 11.99 11.25 0.23
C ALA A 42 12.61 11.59 -1.12
N PRO A 43 11.82 11.60 -2.19
CA PRO A 43 12.34 11.99 -3.49
C PRO A 43 12.62 13.49 -3.51
N ALA A 44 13.70 13.87 -4.20
CA ALA A 44 13.99 15.27 -4.39
C ALA A 44 13.06 15.84 -5.45
N TYR A 45 12.55 17.03 -5.23
CA TYR A 45 11.72 17.70 -6.21
C TYR A 45 12.64 18.28 -7.28
N PRO A 46 12.62 17.79 -8.50
CA PRO A 46 13.58 18.28 -9.52
C PRO A 46 13.38 19.76 -9.81
N GLU A 47 14.49 20.48 -9.97
CA GLU A 47 14.43 21.91 -10.23
C GLU A 47 13.62 22.24 -11.48
N LEU A 48 13.81 21.44 -12.53
CA LEU A 48 13.09 21.69 -13.75
C LEU A 48 11.59 21.53 -13.54
N ALA A 49 11.20 20.51 -12.77
CA ALA A 49 9.79 20.30 -12.50
C ALA A 49 9.22 21.46 -11.71
N LYS A 50 9.97 21.97 -10.75
CA LYS A 50 9.51 23.14 -9.99
C LYS A 50 9.28 24.32 -10.89
N ARG A 51 10.23 24.60 -11.77
CA ARG A 51 10.13 25.75 -12.65
C ARG A 51 8.98 25.64 -13.62
N MET A 52 8.64 24.41 -14.00
CA MET A 52 7.54 24.19 -14.94
C MET A 52 6.23 23.94 -14.22
N ASN A 53 6.22 24.07 -12.90
CA ASN A 53 5.03 23.82 -12.09
C ASN A 53 4.45 22.43 -12.32
N VAL A 54 5.33 21.46 -12.49
CA VAL A 54 4.90 20.07 -12.64
C VAL A 54 4.66 19.48 -11.27
N ALA A 55 3.47 18.94 -11.06
CA ALA A 55 3.08 18.35 -9.79
C ALA A 55 2.23 17.11 -10.07
N GLY A 56 1.85 16.40 -9.02
CA GLY A 56 0.96 15.28 -9.17
C GLY A 56 1.48 14.04 -8.50
N LYS A 57 0.85 12.92 -8.81
CA LYS A 57 1.16 11.65 -8.17
C LYS A 57 2.00 10.78 -9.09
N VAL A 58 2.86 9.98 -8.47
CA VAL A 58 3.71 9.03 -9.18
C VAL A 58 3.51 7.68 -8.51
N LYS A 59 3.30 6.65 -9.32
CA LYS A 59 3.17 5.29 -8.82
C LYS A 59 4.32 4.45 -9.36
N ILE A 60 5.01 3.79 -8.47
CA ILE A 60 6.16 2.95 -8.82
C ILE A 60 5.90 1.54 -8.30
N GLU A 61 6.01 0.57 -9.20
CA GLU A 61 5.96 -0.81 -8.78
C GLU A 61 7.36 -1.23 -8.37
N VAL A 62 7.49 -1.85 -7.21
CA VAL A 62 8.78 -2.18 -6.62
C VAL A 62 8.81 -3.67 -6.37
N ILE A 63 9.87 -4.33 -6.82
CA ILE A 63 10.10 -5.73 -6.48
C ILE A 63 11.11 -5.76 -5.35
N ILE A 64 10.74 -6.42 -4.26
CA ILE A 64 11.50 -6.40 -3.02
C ILE A 64 12.05 -7.79 -2.75
N THR A 65 13.36 -7.86 -2.49
CA THR A 65 14.00 -9.15 -2.20
C THR A 65 13.57 -9.65 -0.82
N PRO A 66 13.82 -10.94 -0.54
CA PRO A 66 13.52 -11.44 0.81
C PRO A 66 14.22 -10.65 1.90
N GLU A 67 15.40 -10.11 1.63
CA GLU A 67 16.13 -9.33 2.62
C GLU A 67 15.57 -7.93 2.84
N GLY A 68 14.67 -7.49 1.97
CA GLY A 68 14.07 -6.17 2.13
C GLY A 68 14.67 -5.09 1.25
N ARG A 69 15.46 -5.48 0.28
CA ARG A 69 16.05 -4.51 -0.64
C ARG A 69 15.21 -4.38 -1.90
N VAL A 70 15.34 -3.24 -2.55
CA VAL A 70 14.65 -3.02 -3.82
C VAL A 70 15.45 -3.70 -4.92
N LYS A 71 14.83 -4.68 -5.57
CA LYS A 71 15.47 -5.40 -6.65
C LYS A 71 15.29 -4.70 -7.98
N SER A 72 14.09 -4.24 -8.26
CA SER A 72 13.80 -3.53 -9.50
C SER A 72 12.60 -2.64 -9.31
N THR A 73 12.44 -1.69 -10.23
CA THR A 73 11.37 -0.73 -10.17
C THR A 73 10.77 -0.57 -11.55
N ARG A 74 9.48 -0.21 -11.58
CA ARG A 74 8.80 0.07 -12.83
C ARG A 74 7.77 1.17 -12.59
N ALA A 75 7.83 2.23 -13.38
CA ALA A 75 6.87 3.31 -13.25
C ALA A 75 5.53 2.88 -13.82
N LEU A 76 4.48 3.02 -13.02
CA LEU A 76 3.14 2.72 -13.45
C LEU A 76 2.40 3.97 -13.89
N GLY A 77 2.81 5.15 -13.40
CA GLY A 77 2.19 6.39 -13.79
C GLY A 77 2.91 7.56 -13.16
N GLY A 78 2.76 8.72 -13.76
CA GLY A 78 3.36 9.94 -13.26
C GLY A 78 4.08 10.70 -14.35
N HIS A 79 4.35 11.96 -14.07
CA HIS A 79 5.05 12.81 -15.03
C HIS A 79 6.52 12.38 -15.12
N PRO A 80 7.08 12.28 -16.32
CA PRO A 80 8.46 11.80 -16.46
C PRO A 80 9.48 12.56 -15.63
N LEU A 81 9.30 13.86 -15.47
CA LEU A 81 10.26 14.64 -14.67
C LEU A 81 10.24 14.25 -13.20
N LEU A 82 9.11 13.73 -12.73
CA LEU A 82 8.99 13.31 -11.33
C LEU A 82 9.34 11.84 -11.14
N VAL A 83 9.11 11.03 -12.15
CA VAL A 83 9.29 9.59 -12.06
C VAL A 83 10.74 9.23 -11.70
N GLN A 84 11.70 9.87 -12.36
CA GLN A 84 13.09 9.54 -12.12
C GLN A 84 13.49 9.82 -10.67
N ALA A 85 13.01 10.93 -10.14
CA ALA A 85 13.31 11.26 -8.75
C ALA A 85 12.76 10.23 -7.80
N CYS A 86 11.56 9.71 -8.11
CA CYS A 86 10.93 8.70 -7.28
C CYS A 86 11.68 7.38 -7.36
N ILE A 87 12.12 7.01 -8.55
CA ILE A 87 12.88 5.79 -8.71
C ILE A 87 14.19 5.86 -7.92
N ASP A 88 14.88 6.98 -8.04
CA ASP A 88 16.14 7.15 -7.33
C ASP A 88 15.95 7.05 -5.83
N ALA A 89 14.86 7.64 -5.33
CA ALA A 89 14.60 7.61 -3.89
C ALA A 89 14.24 6.20 -3.43
N VAL A 90 13.36 5.53 -4.16
CA VAL A 90 12.85 4.24 -3.70
C VAL A 90 13.92 3.15 -3.77
N LYS A 91 14.90 3.31 -4.62
CA LYS A 91 16.01 2.36 -4.67
C LYS A 91 16.78 2.30 -3.36
N GLU A 92 16.73 3.37 -2.60
CA GLU A 92 17.42 3.42 -1.32
C GLU A 92 16.53 3.06 -0.15
N TRP A 93 15.27 2.77 -0.41
CA TRP A 93 14.37 2.34 0.66
C TRP A 93 14.75 0.96 1.15
N LYS A 94 14.46 0.70 2.41
CA LYS A 94 14.63 -0.61 3.00
C LYS A 94 13.31 -1.09 3.55
N PHE A 95 13.03 -2.35 3.34
CA PHE A 95 11.80 -2.96 3.79
C PHE A 95 12.12 -4.07 4.79
N SER A 96 11.11 -4.51 5.51
CA SER A 96 11.30 -5.63 6.42
C SER A 96 11.58 -6.90 5.62
N ALA A 97 12.33 -7.81 6.21
CA ALA A 97 12.62 -9.07 5.57
C ALA A 97 11.38 -9.95 5.51
N ALA A 98 11.34 -10.86 4.58
CA ALA A 98 10.26 -11.80 4.43
C ALA A 98 10.80 -13.06 3.78
N PRO A 99 10.05 -14.18 3.84
CA PRO A 99 10.55 -15.42 3.28
C PRO A 99 10.72 -15.39 1.78
N GLU A 100 9.92 -14.56 1.10
CA GLU A 100 9.92 -14.56 -0.36
C GLU A 100 9.96 -13.17 -0.92
N GLU A 101 10.37 -13.08 -2.16
CA GLU A 101 10.31 -11.86 -2.93
C GLU A 101 8.87 -11.39 -3.04
N SER A 102 8.65 -10.09 -3.06
CA SER A 102 7.30 -9.57 -3.19
C SER A 102 7.29 -8.34 -4.08
N THR A 103 6.10 -8.01 -4.57
CA THR A 103 5.88 -6.85 -5.41
C THR A 103 4.93 -5.91 -4.70
N GLN A 104 5.25 -4.65 -4.70
CA GLN A 104 4.47 -3.65 -3.99
C GLN A 104 4.45 -2.35 -4.77
N VAL A 105 3.34 -1.62 -4.69
CA VAL A 105 3.21 -0.33 -5.35
C VAL A 105 3.41 0.76 -4.32
N VAL A 106 4.27 1.72 -4.65
CA VAL A 106 4.55 2.86 -3.79
C VAL A 106 4.07 4.10 -4.52
N GLU A 107 3.35 4.94 -3.82
CA GLU A 107 2.81 6.17 -4.40
C GLU A 107 3.48 7.38 -3.76
N PHE A 108 3.86 8.33 -4.59
CA PHE A 108 4.43 9.61 -4.13
C PHE A 108 3.55 10.74 -4.63
N GLU A 109 3.51 11.80 -3.88
CA GLU A 109 2.76 12.98 -4.31
C GLU A 109 3.65 14.21 -4.23
N PHE A 110 3.67 14.99 -5.31
CA PHE A 110 4.42 16.24 -5.38
C PHE A 110 3.44 17.39 -5.47
N SER A 111 3.65 18.40 -4.65
CA SER A 111 2.77 19.57 -4.64
C SER A 111 3.58 20.78 -5.03
N ALA A 112 3.13 21.47 -6.06
CA ALA A 112 3.78 22.70 -6.48
C ALA A 112 3.61 23.73 -5.38
N GLY A 113 4.65 24.50 -5.12
CA GLY A 113 4.58 25.56 -4.13
C GLY A 113 4.84 25.12 -2.71
N SER A 114 5.20 23.88 -2.45
CA SER A 114 5.53 23.47 -1.10
C SER A 114 7.01 23.14 -0.95
#